data_3c3043993ad0707423b7e2f05c9db510
#
_entry.id   3c3043993ad0707423b7e2f05c9db510
#
_cell.length_a   1.000
_cell.length_b   1.000
_cell.length_c   1.000
_cell.angle_alpha   90.00
_cell.angle_beta   90.00
_cell.angle_gamma   90.00
#
_symmetry.space_group_name_H-M   'P 1'
#
loop_
_entity.id
_entity.type
_entity.pdbx_description
1 polymer ?
#
loop_
_entity_poly.entity_id
_entity_poly.type
_entity_poly.pdbx_seq_one_letter_code
_entity_poly.pdbx_strand_id
1 'polypeptide(L)'
;MHSPNLRLVPPLVIVLALGATASAQPQADASNDTFVPITDAMLQAPAPEDWLMWRRTLDGWGYSPLDQIDRSNVDDLRMVWPRALNSGNQQGTPLASQGVLYMPNPNDVIQALDAATGDLLWEHRRNLPNDLNAHMGGLVSTKRAIAIHGRYILDTTGDDYLMALDAVTGEMAWETQILDYTVNPALQTSGPIVANGKVISGRSCRGTATPDACVITAHDAVTGEELWRRRTVPGPGEPGDETWGDVPFEDRKHVGTWMVPSYDPELNLIYIGTSVTSPAPKFMLGGADLAHLYHNSTLALDADTGEIVWYYQHLNDHWDLDHPFERLLIDTQVAPDPDEVSWINPRIQPGEARKVMTGIPGKTGVVYTLDRETGEFLWATPTVAQNVINDIDGATGAVAVNAEVVFSALGQELMSCPSWAGGKDWEAGAYSPLTGRMYYPLRNACQRLLSTLEGGISTYALAARHILTPGTDQLGTVRAIAVDTGRTEWLYEQRAATMSLVATGGGLLFGGDTNGRFRAFDQDTGAVLWEVNLGSPVSGYPISFAADGQQYIAVSTGTSGNASINLRMTPELQPSMGNNLFVFALP
;
A
#
# COMPACT_ATOMS: atom_id res chain seq x y z
N MET A 1 89.70 -1.97 -28.84
CA MET A 1 89.79 -1.27 -27.57
C MET A 1 88.63 -1.74 -26.71
N HIS A 2 88.91 -2.16 -25.52
CA HIS A 2 88.15 -3.03 -24.62
C HIS A 2 86.73 -2.61 -24.33
N SER A 3 85.79 -3.56 -24.52
CA SER A 3 84.43 -3.54 -23.87
C SER A 3 84.42 -4.36 -22.58
N PRO A 4 83.83 -3.90 -21.47
CA PRO A 4 83.62 -4.76 -20.31
C PRO A 4 82.24 -5.39 -20.34
N ASN A 5 82.25 -6.68 -20.06
CA ASN A 5 81.07 -7.54 -19.90
C ASN A 5 80.25 -7.13 -18.66
N LEU A 6 78.94 -6.87 -18.87
CA LEU A 6 77.94 -6.74 -17.79
C LEU A 6 77.30 -8.10 -17.57
N ARG A 7 77.43 -8.69 -16.38
CA ARG A 7 76.74 -9.91 -15.96
C ARG A 7 75.35 -9.51 -15.48
N LEU A 8 74.30 -10.07 -16.12
CA LEU A 8 72.92 -10.03 -15.64
C LEU A 8 72.73 -10.98 -14.45
N VAL A 9 72.20 -10.44 -13.35
CA VAL A 9 71.70 -11.19 -12.20
C VAL A 9 70.15 -11.37 -12.38
N PRO A 10 69.59 -12.58 -12.26
CA PRO A 10 68.14 -12.76 -12.40
C PRO A 10 67.38 -12.21 -11.18
N PRO A 11 66.19 -11.64 -11.39
CA PRO A 11 65.35 -11.16 -10.26
C PRO A 11 64.74 -12.33 -9.49
N LEU A 12 64.86 -12.25 -8.17
CA LEU A 12 64.21 -13.13 -7.19
C LEU A 12 62.70 -12.82 -7.16
N VAL A 13 61.85 -13.71 -7.66
CA VAL A 13 60.40 -13.59 -7.54
C VAL A 13 59.99 -14.09 -6.16
N ILE A 14 59.64 -13.15 -5.29
CA ILE A 14 59.00 -13.47 -4.01
C ILE A 14 57.48 -13.62 -4.27
N VAL A 15 56.98 -14.84 -4.24
CA VAL A 15 55.53 -15.13 -4.25
C VAL A 15 54.99 -14.95 -2.83
N LEU A 16 54.34 -13.80 -2.59
CA LEU A 16 53.53 -13.60 -1.39
C LEU A 16 52.21 -14.40 -1.54
N ALA A 17 52.10 -15.51 -0.85
CA ALA A 17 50.83 -16.19 -0.68
C ALA A 17 49.91 -15.37 0.26
N LEU A 18 48.99 -14.61 -0.31
CA LEU A 18 47.85 -14.03 0.43
C LEU A 18 46.92 -15.17 0.86
N GLY A 19 47.03 -15.60 2.09
CA GLY A 19 46.05 -16.44 2.74
C GLY A 19 44.74 -15.67 2.89
N ALA A 20 43.73 -15.99 2.07
CA ALA A 20 42.36 -15.55 2.33
C ALA A 20 41.84 -16.28 3.57
N THR A 21 41.82 -15.57 4.69
CA THR A 21 41.03 -16.00 5.85
C THR A 21 39.57 -15.76 5.48
N ALA A 22 38.87 -16.82 5.07
CA ALA A 22 37.42 -16.85 5.07
C ALA A 22 36.97 -16.66 6.53
N SER A 23 36.37 -15.50 6.82
CA SER A 23 35.63 -15.32 8.06
C SER A 23 34.43 -16.26 8.02
N ALA A 24 34.48 -17.35 8.79
CA ALA A 24 33.32 -18.18 9.04
C ALA A 24 32.26 -17.33 9.72
N GLN A 25 31.12 -17.13 9.07
CA GLN A 25 29.92 -16.67 9.76
C GLN A 25 29.60 -17.70 10.85
N PRO A 26 29.18 -17.26 12.03
CA PRO A 26 28.73 -18.21 13.05
C PRO A 26 27.53 -18.96 12.48
N GLN A 27 27.68 -20.28 12.29
CA GLN A 27 26.56 -21.17 12.08
C GLN A 27 25.71 -21.10 13.35
N ALA A 28 24.48 -20.63 13.21
CA ALA A 28 23.50 -20.74 14.28
C ALA A 28 23.32 -22.23 14.59
N ASP A 29 23.49 -22.59 15.86
CA ASP A 29 23.31 -23.94 16.34
C ASP A 29 21.84 -24.35 16.15
N ALA A 30 21.55 -25.26 15.24
CA ALA A 30 20.20 -25.75 14.88
C ALA A 30 19.49 -26.52 16.03
N SER A 31 20.07 -26.56 17.24
CA SER A 31 19.57 -27.35 18.36
C SER A 31 18.69 -26.59 19.37
N ASN A 32 18.43 -25.30 19.18
CA ASN A 32 17.58 -24.46 20.09
C ASN A 32 16.62 -23.55 19.30
N ASP A 33 16.02 -24.04 18.23
CA ASP A 33 15.02 -23.30 17.48
C ASP A 33 13.72 -23.20 18.30
N THR A 34 13.51 -22.03 18.92
CA THR A 34 12.34 -21.70 19.74
C THR A 34 11.25 -21.01 18.92
N PHE A 35 11.43 -20.86 17.60
CA PHE A 35 10.45 -20.19 16.75
C PHE A 35 9.11 -20.92 16.76
N VAL A 36 8.04 -20.20 17.12
CA VAL A 36 6.67 -20.71 17.10
C VAL A 36 6.06 -20.41 15.72
N PRO A 37 5.68 -21.44 14.93
CA PRO A 37 5.09 -21.24 13.62
C PRO A 37 3.81 -20.40 13.68
N ILE A 38 3.70 -19.40 12.81
CA ILE A 38 2.53 -18.51 12.73
C ILE A 38 1.37 -19.23 12.07
N THR A 39 0.24 -19.30 12.75
CA THR A 39 -0.99 -19.96 12.27
C THR A 39 -2.02 -18.95 11.76
N ASP A 40 -3.02 -19.42 10.99
CA ASP A 40 -4.16 -18.59 10.58
C ASP A 40 -4.90 -18.00 11.78
N ALA A 41 -5.02 -18.74 12.89
CA ALA A 41 -5.63 -18.22 14.11
C ALA A 41 -4.85 -17.05 14.72
N MET A 42 -3.51 -17.06 14.64
CA MET A 42 -2.68 -15.94 15.08
C MET A 42 -2.80 -14.74 14.12
N LEU A 43 -2.96 -14.96 12.82
CA LEU A 43 -3.21 -13.87 11.86
C LEU A 43 -4.59 -13.23 12.06
N GLN A 44 -5.60 -14.00 12.44
CA GLN A 44 -6.95 -13.51 12.74
C GLN A 44 -7.01 -12.74 14.08
N ALA A 45 -6.26 -13.20 15.09
CA ALA A 45 -6.20 -12.60 16.41
C ALA A 45 -4.75 -12.56 16.92
N PRO A 46 -3.90 -11.66 16.39
CA PRO A 46 -2.51 -11.55 16.80
C PRO A 46 -2.39 -11.11 18.27
N ALA A 47 -1.36 -11.63 18.96
CA ALA A 47 -1.04 -11.19 20.31
C ALA A 47 -0.79 -9.66 20.33
N PRO A 48 -1.07 -8.96 21.45
CA PRO A 48 -0.91 -7.50 21.51
C PRO A 48 0.45 -7.00 21.05
N GLU A 49 1.51 -7.73 21.39
CA GLU A 49 2.91 -7.44 21.05
C GLU A 49 3.26 -7.62 19.57
N ASP A 50 2.48 -8.41 18.82
CA ASP A 50 2.77 -8.77 17.45
C ASP A 50 2.15 -7.80 16.42
N TRP A 51 2.86 -7.65 15.27
CA TRP A 51 2.38 -7.00 14.07
C TRP A 51 2.62 -7.93 12.88
N LEU A 52 1.66 -8.86 12.61
CA LEU A 52 1.88 -10.02 11.74
C LEU A 52 1.55 -9.78 10.25
N MET A 53 0.97 -8.63 9.90
CA MET A 53 0.65 -8.31 8.53
C MET A 53 0.56 -6.80 8.30
N TRP A 54 0.35 -6.37 7.06
CA TRP A 54 0.40 -4.98 6.61
C TRP A 54 -0.27 -3.97 7.55
N ARG A 55 -1.52 -4.23 7.97
CA ARG A 55 -2.26 -3.33 8.90
C ARG A 55 -2.53 -3.98 10.26
N ARG A 56 -1.68 -4.90 10.68
CA ARG A 56 -1.71 -5.73 11.87
C ARG A 56 -2.74 -6.86 11.81
N THR A 57 -3.96 -6.58 11.38
CA THR A 57 -5.11 -7.51 11.34
C THR A 57 -5.70 -7.58 9.94
N LEU A 58 -6.41 -8.69 9.63
CA LEU A 58 -6.97 -9.00 8.32
C LEU A 58 -8.09 -8.03 7.88
N ASP A 59 -8.69 -7.32 8.85
CA ASP A 59 -9.71 -6.28 8.67
C ASP A 59 -9.15 -4.91 8.24
N GLY A 60 -7.82 -4.77 8.20
CA GLY A 60 -7.14 -3.59 7.68
C GLY A 60 -7.09 -2.39 8.64
N TRP A 61 -7.37 -2.56 9.94
CA TRP A 61 -7.57 -1.44 10.87
C TRP A 61 -6.35 -0.55 11.10
N GLY A 62 -5.13 -1.10 11.04
CA GLY A 62 -3.95 -0.30 11.40
C GLY A 62 -3.98 0.15 12.85
N TYR A 63 -4.42 -0.74 13.74
CA TYR A 63 -4.58 -0.51 15.16
C TYR A 63 -3.76 -1.49 15.99
N SER A 64 -3.05 -0.99 16.99
CA SER A 64 -2.39 -1.79 18.03
C SER A 64 -3.12 -1.62 19.36
N PRO A 65 -3.45 -2.70 20.09
CA PRO A 65 -4.09 -2.60 21.40
C PRO A 65 -3.12 -2.17 22.51
N LEU A 66 -1.81 -2.07 22.23
CA LEU A 66 -0.81 -1.65 23.21
C LEU A 66 -1.08 -0.22 23.70
N ASP A 67 -0.93 0.01 25.00
CA ASP A 67 -1.29 1.23 25.71
C ASP A 67 -0.23 1.73 26.70
N GLN A 68 0.98 1.13 26.75
CA GLN A 68 2.08 1.61 27.59
C GLN A 68 2.49 3.05 27.20
N ILE A 69 2.44 3.37 25.89
CA ILE A 69 2.63 4.73 25.39
C ILE A 69 1.24 5.34 25.24
N ASP A 70 0.92 6.33 26.05
CA ASP A 70 -0.39 6.96 26.13
C ASP A 70 -0.31 8.50 26.14
N ARG A 71 -1.47 9.15 26.25
CA ARG A 71 -1.60 10.61 26.28
C ARG A 71 -0.83 11.28 27.43
N SER A 72 -0.58 10.57 28.52
CA SER A 72 0.04 11.14 29.74
C SER A 72 1.55 11.08 29.72
N ASN A 73 2.16 10.26 28.83
CA ASN A 73 3.60 10.00 28.82
C ASN A 73 4.25 10.10 27.43
N VAL A 74 3.47 10.37 26.37
CA VAL A 74 4.00 10.42 24.99
C VAL A 74 5.03 11.53 24.77
N ASP A 75 5.03 12.59 25.57
CA ASP A 75 6.04 13.65 25.55
C ASP A 75 7.43 13.17 25.99
N ASP A 76 7.52 12.04 26.72
CA ASP A 76 8.74 11.35 27.08
C ASP A 76 9.25 10.37 26.01
N LEU A 77 8.54 10.17 24.92
CA LEU A 77 8.92 9.24 23.86
C LEU A 77 10.27 9.64 23.23
N ARG A 78 11.19 8.68 23.13
CA ARG A 78 12.55 8.90 22.60
C ARG A 78 12.90 7.89 21.52
N MET A 79 13.69 8.30 20.55
CA MET A 79 14.31 7.39 19.59
C MET A 79 15.32 6.50 20.34
N VAL A 80 15.12 5.18 20.26
CA VAL A 80 15.98 4.20 20.91
C VAL A 80 17.04 3.66 19.97
N TRP A 81 16.69 3.45 18.70
CA TRP A 81 17.65 3.10 17.66
C TRP A 81 17.15 3.49 16.25
N PRO A 82 18.04 3.89 15.34
CA PRO A 82 17.80 4.04 13.91
C PRO A 82 18.56 3.00 13.11
N ARG A 83 18.10 2.72 11.87
CA ARG A 83 18.82 1.91 10.89
C ARG A 83 18.72 2.52 9.51
N ALA A 84 19.86 2.65 8.82
CA ALA A 84 19.88 3.02 7.41
C ALA A 84 19.28 1.88 6.56
N LEU A 85 18.42 2.24 5.62
CA LEU A 85 17.76 1.32 4.69
C LEU A 85 18.33 1.47 3.27
N ASN A 86 18.02 0.52 2.40
CA ASN A 86 18.45 0.55 1.02
C ASN A 86 17.84 1.73 0.25
N SER A 87 18.60 2.27 -0.70
CA SER A 87 18.09 3.32 -1.60
C SER A 87 17.01 2.79 -2.53
N GLY A 88 16.04 3.65 -2.86
CA GLY A 88 14.88 3.34 -3.71
C GLY A 88 13.60 3.92 -3.13
N ASN A 89 12.47 3.58 -3.71
CA ASN A 89 11.15 4.01 -3.22
C ASN A 89 10.84 3.28 -1.90
N GLN A 90 10.92 4.00 -0.78
CA GLN A 90 10.64 3.44 0.54
C GLN A 90 9.17 3.62 0.91
N GLN A 91 8.44 2.51 0.95
CA GLN A 91 7.03 2.45 1.35
C GLN A 91 6.76 1.19 2.19
N GLY A 92 7.82 0.59 2.78
CA GLY A 92 7.72 -0.68 3.48
C GLY A 92 7.00 -0.58 4.82
N THR A 93 6.23 -1.63 5.13
CA THR A 93 5.67 -1.90 6.45
C THR A 93 6.48 -3.01 7.09
N PRO A 94 7.14 -2.80 8.23
CA PRO A 94 7.77 -3.91 8.94
C PRO A 94 6.72 -4.84 9.56
N LEU A 95 7.06 -6.13 9.69
CA LEU A 95 6.36 -7.06 10.57
C LEU A 95 7.13 -7.21 11.86
N ALA A 96 6.42 -7.44 12.97
CA ALA A 96 7.04 -7.73 14.26
C ALA A 96 6.44 -9.02 14.83
N SER A 97 7.29 -9.98 15.17
CA SER A 97 6.90 -11.25 15.78
C SER A 97 8.03 -11.84 16.61
N GLN A 98 7.71 -12.28 17.82
CA GLN A 98 8.62 -13.02 18.69
C GLN A 98 9.98 -12.32 18.90
N GLY A 99 9.96 -10.98 19.06
CA GLY A 99 11.18 -10.18 19.27
C GLY A 99 11.98 -9.89 18.00
N VAL A 100 11.50 -10.25 16.82
CA VAL A 100 12.15 -9.98 15.53
C VAL A 100 11.31 -9.00 14.71
N LEU A 101 11.97 -8.00 14.12
CA LEU A 101 11.39 -7.05 13.19
C LEU A 101 11.84 -7.41 11.76
N TYR A 102 10.90 -7.78 10.89
CA TYR A 102 11.16 -8.08 9.47
C TYR A 102 10.86 -6.85 8.63
N MET A 103 11.90 -6.26 8.04
CA MET A 103 11.80 -5.00 7.29
C MET A 103 11.95 -5.22 5.79
N PRO A 104 10.89 -5.02 4.98
CA PRO A 104 11.02 -4.99 3.53
C PRO A 104 11.67 -3.68 3.09
N ASN A 105 12.70 -3.80 2.27
CA ASN A 105 13.43 -2.69 1.69
C ASN A 105 13.22 -2.63 0.17
N PRO A 106 13.49 -1.47 -0.47
CA PRO A 106 13.53 -1.38 -1.93
C PRO A 106 14.45 -2.41 -2.58
N ASN A 107 14.10 -2.83 -3.80
CA ASN A 107 14.85 -3.80 -4.62
C ASN A 107 14.88 -5.23 -4.03
N ASP A 108 13.78 -5.68 -3.45
CA ASP A 108 13.60 -7.03 -2.91
C ASP A 108 14.70 -7.43 -1.91
N VAL A 109 14.98 -6.53 -1.00
CA VAL A 109 15.84 -6.79 0.16
C VAL A 109 14.96 -6.91 1.40
N ILE A 110 15.11 -8.00 2.13
CA ILE A 110 14.41 -8.22 3.40
C ILE A 110 15.47 -8.36 4.49
N GLN A 111 15.29 -7.61 5.58
CA GLN A 111 16.15 -7.66 6.76
C GLN A 111 15.34 -8.17 7.95
N ALA A 112 15.90 -9.11 8.73
CA ALA A 112 15.43 -9.42 10.07
C ALA A 112 16.33 -8.72 11.08
N LEU A 113 15.73 -8.01 12.00
CA LEU A 113 16.40 -7.22 13.03
C LEU A 113 15.95 -7.69 14.40
N ASP A 114 16.83 -7.68 15.37
CA ASP A 114 16.42 -7.72 16.77
C ASP A 114 15.53 -6.51 17.05
N ALA A 115 14.31 -6.74 17.52
CA ALA A 115 13.30 -5.70 17.63
C ALA A 115 13.61 -4.67 18.73
N ALA A 116 14.37 -5.06 19.76
CA ALA A 116 14.74 -4.20 20.87
C ALA A 116 16.00 -3.36 20.57
N THR A 117 16.97 -3.91 19.81
CA THR A 117 18.29 -3.28 19.61
C THR A 117 18.51 -2.75 18.19
N GLY A 118 17.80 -3.27 17.18
CA GLY A 118 18.01 -2.96 15.77
C GLY A 118 19.21 -3.70 15.16
N ASP A 119 19.82 -4.65 15.88
CA ASP A 119 20.91 -5.47 15.36
C ASP A 119 20.44 -6.37 14.22
N LEU A 120 21.26 -6.49 13.17
CA LEU A 120 20.94 -7.33 12.02
C LEU A 120 21.11 -8.80 12.39
N LEU A 121 20.02 -9.56 12.30
CA LEU A 121 20.02 -11.01 12.45
C LEU A 121 20.36 -11.70 11.13
N TRP A 122 19.65 -11.34 10.07
CA TRP A 122 19.94 -11.79 8.72
C TRP A 122 19.44 -10.78 7.67
N GLU A 123 19.98 -10.87 6.46
CA GLU A 123 19.56 -10.11 5.29
C GLU A 123 19.46 -11.03 4.07
N HIS A 124 18.33 -11.00 3.39
CA HIS A 124 18.15 -11.63 2.09
C HIS A 124 18.15 -10.55 1.00
N ARG A 125 18.88 -10.79 -0.11
CA ARG A 125 18.89 -9.96 -1.31
C ARG A 125 18.57 -10.80 -2.52
N ARG A 126 17.49 -10.45 -3.21
CA ARG A 126 17.22 -11.04 -4.50
C ARG A 126 18.15 -10.46 -5.57
N ASN A 127 18.72 -11.32 -6.40
CA ASN A 127 19.52 -10.90 -7.55
C ASN A 127 18.57 -10.60 -8.74
N LEU A 128 18.04 -9.36 -8.78
CA LEU A 128 17.12 -8.94 -9.83
C LEU A 128 17.81 -8.83 -11.21
N PRO A 129 17.12 -9.22 -12.31
CA PRO A 129 17.63 -9.08 -13.67
C PRO A 129 17.96 -7.62 -14.04
N ASN A 130 19.06 -7.42 -14.77
CA ASN A 130 19.54 -6.08 -15.16
C ASN A 130 18.60 -5.35 -16.13
N ASP A 131 17.81 -6.09 -16.91
CA ASP A 131 16.87 -5.56 -17.90
C ASP A 131 15.47 -5.31 -17.33
N LEU A 132 15.24 -5.64 -16.06
CA LEU A 132 13.94 -5.56 -15.41
C LEU A 132 13.31 -4.16 -15.56
N ASN A 133 14.07 -3.10 -15.35
CA ASN A 133 13.59 -1.72 -15.49
C ASN A 133 13.14 -1.36 -16.92
N ALA A 134 13.67 -2.03 -17.94
CA ALA A 134 13.26 -1.79 -19.33
C ALA A 134 11.83 -2.31 -19.59
N HIS A 135 11.42 -3.36 -18.91
CA HIS A 135 10.08 -3.95 -19.00
C HIS A 135 9.10 -3.32 -18.01
N MET A 136 9.51 -3.12 -16.77
CA MET A 136 8.65 -2.74 -15.64
C MET A 136 8.54 -1.22 -15.42
N GLY A 137 9.59 -0.46 -15.76
CA GLY A 137 9.71 0.96 -15.41
C GLY A 137 10.18 1.19 -13.95
N GLY A 138 10.34 2.45 -13.57
CA GLY A 138 11.06 2.86 -12.36
C GLY A 138 10.43 2.52 -11.00
N LEU A 139 9.24 1.92 -10.95
CA LEU A 139 8.56 1.54 -9.70
C LEU A 139 8.91 0.12 -9.23
N VAL A 140 9.71 -0.63 -9.98
CA VAL A 140 10.12 -2.00 -9.66
C VAL A 140 10.77 -2.15 -8.28
N SER A 141 11.42 -1.10 -7.78
CA SER A 141 12.05 -1.09 -6.47
C SER A 141 11.09 -0.91 -5.29
N THR A 142 9.79 -0.62 -5.54
CA THR A 142 8.82 -0.31 -4.49
C THR A 142 8.32 -1.57 -3.81
N LYS A 143 8.39 -1.62 -2.48
CA LYS A 143 7.81 -2.68 -1.64
C LYS A 143 6.96 -2.05 -0.54
N ARG A 144 5.73 -2.54 -0.32
CA ARG A 144 4.83 -2.06 0.73
C ARG A 144 4.65 -3.06 1.85
N ALA A 145 4.46 -4.32 1.51
CA ALA A 145 4.17 -5.35 2.49
C ALA A 145 4.87 -6.67 2.17
N ILE A 146 5.12 -7.43 3.21
CA ILE A 146 5.44 -8.85 3.22
C ILE A 146 4.41 -9.54 4.11
N ALA A 147 4.32 -10.86 4.06
CA ALA A 147 3.48 -11.66 4.94
C ALA A 147 4.31 -12.68 5.73
N ILE A 148 3.74 -13.22 6.80
CA ILE A 148 4.34 -14.30 7.58
C ILE A 148 3.31 -15.40 7.80
N HIS A 149 3.71 -16.66 7.60
CA HIS A 149 2.86 -17.83 7.89
C HIS A 149 3.74 -19.08 8.09
N GLY A 150 3.33 -19.94 9.01
CA GLY A 150 4.15 -21.07 9.38
C GLY A 150 5.52 -20.59 9.87
N ARG A 151 6.57 -21.00 9.18
CA ARG A 151 7.96 -20.60 9.41
C ARG A 151 8.48 -19.66 8.31
N TYR A 152 7.60 -19.12 7.47
CA TYR A 152 8.03 -18.41 6.28
C TYR A 152 7.67 -16.94 6.28
N ILE A 153 8.63 -16.09 5.87
CA ILE A 153 8.39 -14.75 5.37
C ILE A 153 8.10 -14.87 3.87
N LEU A 154 6.96 -14.35 3.45
CA LEU A 154 6.42 -14.48 2.10
C LEU A 154 6.47 -13.11 1.40
N ASP A 155 7.02 -13.05 0.19
CA ASP A 155 7.11 -11.82 -0.60
C ASP A 155 6.85 -12.08 -2.09
N THR A 156 6.26 -11.10 -2.76
CA THR A 156 6.14 -11.04 -4.23
C THR A 156 7.27 -10.20 -4.79
N THR A 157 8.11 -10.76 -5.64
CA THR A 157 9.36 -10.12 -6.10
C THR A 157 9.18 -9.27 -7.35
N GLY A 158 10.09 -8.31 -7.55
CA GLY A 158 10.04 -7.40 -8.70
C GLY A 158 10.15 -8.06 -10.06
N ASP A 159 10.66 -9.29 -10.14
CA ASP A 159 10.75 -10.14 -11.34
C ASP A 159 9.62 -11.19 -11.44
N ASP A 160 8.50 -10.92 -10.76
CA ASP A 160 7.23 -11.66 -10.84
C ASP A 160 7.26 -13.09 -10.27
N TYR A 161 7.97 -13.31 -9.14
CA TYR A 161 7.91 -14.53 -8.35
C TYR A 161 7.18 -14.29 -7.02
N LEU A 162 6.63 -15.33 -6.46
CA LEU A 162 6.32 -15.47 -5.04
C LEU A 162 7.45 -16.27 -4.40
N MET A 163 8.07 -15.76 -3.33
CA MET A 163 9.14 -16.43 -2.60
C MET A 163 8.80 -16.62 -1.13
N ALA A 164 9.33 -17.66 -0.52
CA ALA A 164 9.31 -17.93 0.90
C ALA A 164 10.72 -18.02 1.46
N LEU A 165 11.01 -17.23 2.50
CA LEU A 165 12.25 -17.28 3.25
C LEU A 165 11.98 -17.88 4.62
N ASP A 166 12.89 -18.70 5.12
CA ASP A 166 12.85 -19.14 6.50
C ASP A 166 12.98 -17.94 7.44
N ALA A 167 12.03 -17.74 8.34
CA ALA A 167 11.94 -16.56 9.20
C ALA A 167 13.13 -16.43 10.17
N VAL A 168 13.79 -17.55 10.52
CA VAL A 168 14.92 -17.57 11.45
C VAL A 168 16.26 -17.35 10.74
N THR A 169 16.42 -17.92 9.54
CA THR A 169 17.72 -17.93 8.84
C THR A 169 17.79 -16.98 7.64
N GLY A 170 16.65 -16.56 7.06
CA GLY A 170 16.58 -15.80 5.82
C GLY A 170 16.90 -16.61 4.57
N GLU A 171 17.10 -17.93 4.70
CA GLU A 171 17.36 -18.81 3.56
C GLU A 171 16.09 -19.02 2.72
N MET A 172 16.25 -19.10 1.40
CA MET A 172 15.15 -19.40 0.48
C MET A 172 14.66 -20.82 0.70
N ALA A 173 13.39 -20.98 1.09
CA ALA A 173 12.74 -22.27 1.24
C ALA A 173 12.15 -22.75 -0.10
N TRP A 174 11.43 -21.88 -0.78
CA TRP A 174 10.87 -22.14 -2.11
C TRP A 174 10.58 -20.81 -2.85
N GLU A 175 10.44 -20.90 -4.17
CA GLU A 175 9.93 -19.80 -5.01
C GLU A 175 9.07 -20.35 -6.15
N THR A 176 8.05 -19.59 -6.57
CA THR A 176 7.15 -19.92 -7.67
C THR A 176 7.02 -18.73 -8.61
N GLN A 177 7.25 -18.93 -9.89
CA GLN A 177 7.06 -17.90 -10.90
C GLN A 177 5.57 -17.64 -11.11
N ILE A 178 5.13 -16.37 -10.94
CA ILE A 178 3.75 -15.97 -11.17
C ILE A 178 3.54 -15.56 -12.63
N LEU A 179 4.43 -14.73 -13.16
CA LEU A 179 4.41 -14.23 -14.54
C LEU A 179 5.82 -14.22 -15.14
N ASP A 180 5.89 -14.25 -16.46
CA ASP A 180 7.12 -13.92 -17.18
C ASP A 180 7.12 -12.42 -17.47
N TYR A 181 7.94 -11.66 -16.74
CA TYR A 181 8.01 -10.20 -16.84
C TYR A 181 8.43 -9.71 -18.24
N THR A 182 9.08 -10.55 -19.05
CA THR A 182 9.48 -10.19 -20.42
C THR A 182 8.32 -10.22 -21.39
N VAL A 183 7.25 -10.96 -21.06
CA VAL A 183 6.02 -11.12 -21.87
C VAL A 183 4.86 -10.34 -21.24
N ASN A 184 4.67 -10.52 -19.94
CA ASN A 184 3.56 -9.96 -19.15
C ASN A 184 4.07 -9.16 -17.96
N PRO A 185 4.72 -7.99 -18.18
CA PRO A 185 5.27 -7.19 -17.11
C PRO A 185 4.17 -6.70 -16.13
N ALA A 186 4.38 -6.96 -14.83
CA ALA A 186 3.48 -6.51 -13.78
C ALA A 186 4.26 -6.12 -12.51
N LEU A 187 3.98 -4.91 -11.97
CA LEU A 187 4.67 -4.43 -10.77
C LEU A 187 4.11 -5.09 -9.51
N GLN A 188 5.00 -5.64 -8.70
CA GLN A 188 4.70 -6.29 -7.42
C GLN A 188 4.87 -5.31 -6.25
N THR A 189 4.17 -4.17 -6.31
CA THR A 189 4.33 -3.09 -5.31
C THR A 189 3.44 -3.26 -4.09
N SER A 190 2.45 -4.17 -4.10
CA SER A 190 1.53 -4.37 -2.99
C SER A 190 2.15 -5.19 -1.86
N GLY A 191 2.44 -6.42 -2.11
CA GLY A 191 2.75 -7.49 -1.18
C GLY A 191 1.55 -8.41 -0.93
N PRO A 192 1.79 -9.63 -0.40
CA PRO A 192 0.76 -10.62 -0.14
C PRO A 192 0.10 -10.46 1.22
N ILE A 193 -1.08 -11.10 1.39
CA ILE A 193 -1.63 -11.53 2.68
C ILE A 193 -1.74 -13.04 2.73
N VAL A 194 -1.93 -13.59 3.92
CA VAL A 194 -2.31 -14.99 4.08
C VAL A 194 -3.73 -15.09 4.60
N ALA A 195 -4.56 -15.84 3.87
CA ALA A 195 -5.96 -16.07 4.16
C ALA A 195 -6.22 -17.58 4.15
N ASN A 196 -6.46 -18.17 5.31
CA ASN A 196 -6.74 -19.61 5.49
C ASN A 196 -5.71 -20.51 4.76
N GLY A 197 -4.42 -20.30 5.07
CA GLY A 197 -3.29 -21.05 4.49
C GLY A 197 -2.96 -20.71 3.04
N LYS A 198 -3.60 -19.70 2.43
CA LYS A 198 -3.37 -19.28 1.04
C LYS A 198 -2.70 -17.92 0.99
N VAL A 199 -1.64 -17.79 0.22
CA VAL A 199 -0.96 -16.52 -0.06
C VAL A 199 -1.69 -15.83 -1.21
N ILE A 200 -2.39 -14.75 -0.89
CA ILE A 200 -3.16 -13.97 -1.87
C ILE A 200 -2.36 -12.73 -2.26
N SER A 201 -2.18 -12.51 -3.55
CA SER A 201 -1.47 -11.34 -4.07
C SER A 201 -2.12 -10.78 -5.32
N GLY A 202 -2.18 -9.45 -5.38
CA GLY A 202 -2.51 -8.68 -6.57
C GLY A 202 -1.27 -7.98 -7.13
N ARG A 203 -1.39 -7.39 -8.32
CA ARG A 203 -0.28 -6.69 -8.99
C ARG A 203 -0.75 -5.59 -9.93
N SER A 204 0.15 -4.65 -10.24
CA SER A 204 -0.11 -3.60 -11.23
C SER A 204 0.38 -4.05 -12.60
N CYS A 205 -0.52 -4.63 -13.42
CA CYS A 205 -0.17 -4.97 -14.80
C CYS A 205 0.15 -3.71 -15.62
N ARG A 206 1.16 -3.80 -16.50
CA ARG A 206 1.58 -2.66 -17.30
C ARG A 206 0.71 -2.50 -18.54
N GLY A 207 0.55 -1.26 -19.02
CA GLY A 207 -0.14 -1.00 -20.27
C GLY A 207 0.49 -1.62 -21.52
N THR A 208 1.71 -2.16 -21.41
CA THR A 208 2.43 -2.93 -22.43
C THR A 208 2.18 -4.44 -22.35
N ALA A 209 1.62 -4.92 -21.23
CA ALA A 209 1.31 -6.33 -21.02
C ALA A 209 0.02 -6.76 -21.73
N THR A 210 -0.21 -8.06 -21.81
CA THR A 210 -1.52 -8.61 -22.19
C THR A 210 -2.51 -8.56 -21.00
N PRO A 211 -3.82 -8.76 -21.21
CA PRO A 211 -4.78 -8.88 -20.11
C PRO A 211 -4.45 -9.99 -19.09
N ASP A 212 -3.71 -11.01 -19.50
CA ASP A 212 -3.30 -12.12 -18.62
C ASP A 212 -2.27 -11.71 -17.55
N ALA A 213 -1.70 -10.51 -17.64
CA ALA A 213 -0.90 -9.93 -16.56
C ALA A 213 -1.75 -9.32 -15.44
N CYS A 214 -3.00 -8.94 -15.74
CA CYS A 214 -3.94 -8.32 -14.79
C CYS A 214 -4.64 -9.40 -13.97
N VAL A 215 -3.91 -10.06 -13.09
CA VAL A 215 -4.39 -11.21 -12.32
C VAL A 215 -4.19 -11.06 -10.82
N ILE A 216 -5.10 -11.68 -10.07
CA ILE A 216 -4.98 -11.97 -8.64
C ILE A 216 -4.69 -13.47 -8.55
N THR A 217 -3.76 -13.86 -7.69
CA THR A 217 -3.39 -15.27 -7.51
C THR A 217 -3.44 -15.68 -6.06
N ALA A 218 -3.77 -16.96 -5.84
CA ALA A 218 -3.60 -17.64 -4.57
C ALA A 218 -2.63 -18.81 -4.72
N HIS A 219 -1.75 -18.93 -3.75
CA HIS A 219 -0.77 -20.02 -3.66
C HIS A 219 -0.85 -20.66 -2.27
N ASP A 220 -0.59 -21.94 -2.20
CA ASP A 220 -0.44 -22.62 -0.92
C ASP A 220 0.74 -22.03 -0.13
N ALA A 221 0.51 -21.62 1.11
CA ALA A 221 1.50 -20.91 1.91
C ALA A 221 2.71 -21.77 2.34
N VAL A 222 2.61 -23.10 2.22
CA VAL A 222 3.67 -24.05 2.60
C VAL A 222 4.47 -24.50 1.40
N THR A 223 3.82 -24.76 0.27
CA THR A 223 4.44 -25.35 -0.92
C THR A 223 4.70 -24.38 -2.05
N GLY A 224 4.02 -23.21 -2.06
CA GLY A 224 4.06 -22.24 -3.14
C GLY A 224 3.28 -22.67 -4.39
N GLU A 225 2.55 -23.80 -4.37
CA GLU A 225 1.70 -24.24 -5.48
C GLU A 225 0.59 -23.24 -5.77
N GLU A 226 0.39 -22.84 -7.04
CA GLU A 226 -0.72 -21.99 -7.44
C GLU A 226 -2.04 -22.77 -7.33
N LEU A 227 -2.97 -22.24 -6.50
CA LEU A 227 -4.27 -22.86 -6.24
C LEU A 227 -5.33 -22.33 -7.18
N TRP A 228 -5.34 -21.01 -7.42
CA TRP A 228 -6.23 -20.36 -8.37
C TRP A 228 -5.65 -19.03 -8.88
N ARG A 229 -6.18 -18.60 -10.03
CA ARG A 229 -5.84 -17.36 -10.71
C ARG A 229 -7.11 -16.68 -11.23
N ARG A 230 -7.30 -15.40 -10.88
CA ARG A 230 -8.45 -14.61 -11.33
C ARG A 230 -7.98 -13.38 -12.11
N ARG A 231 -8.44 -13.23 -13.36
CA ARG A 231 -8.25 -11.99 -14.12
C ARG A 231 -9.19 -10.90 -13.58
N THR A 232 -8.71 -9.67 -13.61
CA THR A 232 -9.49 -8.46 -13.30
C THR A 232 -10.12 -7.85 -14.57
N VAL A 233 -9.77 -8.38 -15.73
CA VAL A 233 -10.33 -8.04 -17.03
C VAL A 233 -11.05 -9.28 -17.56
N PRO A 234 -12.38 -9.19 -17.83
CA PRO A 234 -13.13 -10.34 -18.34
C PRO A 234 -12.66 -10.73 -19.75
N GLY A 235 -12.52 -12.02 -19.97
CA GLY A 235 -12.30 -12.60 -21.29
C GLY A 235 -13.60 -12.72 -22.09
N PRO A 236 -13.50 -13.08 -23.40
CA PRO A 236 -14.66 -13.27 -24.25
C PRO A 236 -15.66 -14.27 -23.67
N GLY A 237 -16.91 -13.83 -23.48
CA GLY A 237 -18.00 -14.62 -22.91
C GLY A 237 -18.00 -14.79 -21.39
N GLU A 238 -17.04 -14.20 -20.68
CA GLU A 238 -17.05 -14.13 -19.21
C GLU A 238 -18.00 -13.01 -18.72
N PRO A 239 -18.53 -13.08 -17.49
CA PRO A 239 -19.32 -12.00 -16.91
C PRO A 239 -18.56 -10.66 -16.92
N GLY A 240 -19.18 -9.60 -17.50
CA GLY A 240 -18.56 -8.29 -17.67
C GLY A 240 -17.94 -8.05 -19.05
N ASP A 241 -17.81 -9.06 -19.92
CA ASP A 241 -17.30 -8.94 -21.29
C ASP A 241 -18.10 -7.91 -22.11
N GLU A 242 -19.43 -7.94 -21.97
CA GLU A 242 -20.35 -7.02 -22.63
C GLU A 242 -20.11 -5.54 -22.29
N THR A 243 -19.47 -5.27 -21.16
CA THR A 243 -19.18 -3.89 -20.69
C THR A 243 -18.00 -3.25 -21.42
N TRP A 244 -17.29 -4.00 -22.24
CA TRP A 244 -16.17 -3.53 -23.05
C TRP A 244 -16.56 -3.22 -24.50
N GLY A 245 -17.83 -3.50 -24.88
CA GLY A 245 -18.31 -3.27 -26.25
C GLY A 245 -17.44 -4.00 -27.28
N ASP A 246 -17.01 -3.27 -28.31
CA ASP A 246 -16.18 -3.80 -29.40
C ASP A 246 -14.67 -3.76 -29.12
N VAL A 247 -14.23 -3.41 -27.90
CA VAL A 247 -12.80 -3.38 -27.53
C VAL A 247 -12.23 -4.80 -27.54
N PRO A 248 -11.26 -5.11 -28.43
CA PRO A 248 -10.63 -6.43 -28.46
C PRO A 248 -10.04 -6.82 -27.11
N PHE A 249 -10.05 -8.11 -26.80
CA PHE A 249 -9.55 -8.60 -25.50
C PHE A 249 -8.09 -8.18 -25.26
N GLU A 250 -7.23 -8.28 -26.27
CA GLU A 250 -5.82 -7.91 -26.22
C GLU A 250 -5.56 -6.42 -25.91
N ASP A 251 -6.57 -5.56 -26.09
CA ASP A 251 -6.49 -4.11 -25.82
C ASP A 251 -7.09 -3.71 -24.47
N ARG A 252 -7.65 -4.66 -23.70
CA ARG A 252 -8.18 -4.45 -22.35
C ARG A 252 -7.05 -4.51 -21.32
N LYS A 253 -6.45 -3.40 -20.97
CA LYS A 253 -5.18 -3.33 -20.23
C LYS A 253 -5.25 -2.53 -18.95
N HIS A 254 -4.31 -2.81 -18.02
CA HIS A 254 -3.97 -2.03 -16.84
C HIS A 254 -5.00 -2.05 -15.69
N VAL A 255 -5.99 -2.91 -15.68
CA VAL A 255 -6.92 -3.06 -14.56
C VAL A 255 -6.23 -3.87 -13.44
N GLY A 256 -5.21 -3.31 -12.81
CA GLY A 256 -4.38 -3.99 -11.81
C GLY A 256 -4.89 -3.83 -10.39
N THR A 257 -4.31 -4.60 -9.47
CA THR A 257 -4.60 -4.63 -8.04
C THR A 257 -3.29 -4.42 -7.27
N TRP A 258 -2.86 -3.16 -7.12
CA TRP A 258 -1.52 -2.82 -6.65
C TRP A 258 -1.42 -2.45 -5.16
N MET A 259 -2.47 -2.76 -4.39
CA MET A 259 -2.49 -2.63 -2.93
C MET A 259 -2.92 -3.93 -2.27
N VAL A 260 -2.62 -4.03 -0.98
CA VAL A 260 -2.86 -5.22 -0.17
C VAL A 260 -4.35 -5.38 0.11
N PRO A 261 -4.95 -6.57 -0.08
CA PRO A 261 -6.37 -6.83 0.20
C PRO A 261 -6.68 -6.91 1.69
N SER A 262 -7.98 -6.87 2.04
CA SER A 262 -8.51 -7.28 3.34
C SER A 262 -9.18 -8.65 3.23
N TYR A 263 -9.29 -9.38 4.33
CA TYR A 263 -9.92 -10.70 4.38
C TYR A 263 -10.87 -10.82 5.57
N ASP A 264 -12.08 -11.30 5.30
CA ASP A 264 -13.07 -11.67 6.31
C ASP A 264 -13.09 -13.19 6.48
N PRO A 265 -12.56 -13.74 7.59
CA PRO A 265 -12.53 -15.19 7.81
C PRO A 265 -13.90 -15.79 8.10
N GLU A 266 -14.90 -15.02 8.56
CA GLU A 266 -16.24 -15.50 8.80
C GLU A 266 -17.02 -15.72 7.50
N LEU A 267 -16.87 -14.78 6.55
CA LEU A 267 -17.50 -14.85 5.24
C LEU A 267 -16.65 -15.61 4.21
N ASN A 268 -15.38 -15.88 4.53
CA ASN A 268 -14.36 -16.41 3.62
C ASN A 268 -14.19 -15.56 2.35
N LEU A 269 -14.27 -14.22 2.50
CA LEU A 269 -14.20 -13.26 1.40
C LEU A 269 -12.95 -12.39 1.47
N ILE A 270 -12.30 -12.24 0.31
CA ILE A 270 -11.20 -11.30 0.10
C ILE A 270 -11.75 -10.06 -0.59
N TYR A 271 -11.43 -8.88 -0.05
CA TYR A 271 -11.81 -7.60 -0.64
C TYR A 271 -10.58 -6.92 -1.21
N ILE A 272 -10.58 -6.76 -2.54
CA ILE A 272 -9.45 -6.17 -3.26
C ILE A 272 -9.95 -5.12 -4.24
N GLY A 273 -9.18 -4.05 -4.42
CA GLY A 273 -9.55 -2.99 -5.35
C GLY A 273 -8.75 -3.01 -6.63
N THR A 274 -9.36 -2.48 -7.68
CA THR A 274 -8.77 -2.40 -9.01
C THR A 274 -8.41 -0.98 -9.41
N SER A 275 -7.47 -0.86 -10.34
CA SER A 275 -7.01 0.39 -10.92
C SER A 275 -7.76 0.76 -12.21
N VAL A 276 -7.37 1.86 -12.81
CA VAL A 276 -7.87 2.40 -14.07
C VAL A 276 -7.40 1.56 -15.29
N THR A 277 -8.05 1.76 -16.41
CA THR A 277 -7.64 1.20 -17.72
C THR A 277 -6.42 1.92 -18.32
N SER A 278 -5.81 1.35 -19.36
CA SER A 278 -4.79 1.99 -20.19
C SER A 278 -5.11 1.78 -21.68
N PRO A 279 -5.31 2.86 -22.47
CA PRO A 279 -5.29 4.28 -22.08
C PRO A 279 -6.39 4.63 -21.08
N ALA A 280 -6.24 5.74 -20.35
CA ALA A 280 -7.24 6.18 -19.37
C ALA A 280 -8.45 6.87 -20.02
N PRO A 281 -8.31 7.78 -21.02
CA PRO A 281 -9.46 8.43 -21.65
C PRO A 281 -10.37 7.43 -22.37
N LYS A 282 -11.58 7.29 -21.90
CA LYS A 282 -12.55 6.30 -22.36
C LYS A 282 -12.97 6.44 -23.85
N PHE A 283 -12.88 7.64 -24.43
CA PHE A 283 -13.15 7.80 -25.87
C PHE A 283 -12.18 6.98 -26.75
N MET A 284 -11.02 6.60 -26.20
CA MET A 284 -10.05 5.72 -26.87
C MET A 284 -10.35 4.23 -26.70
N LEU A 285 -11.29 3.88 -25.83
CA LEU A 285 -11.73 2.52 -25.51
C LEU A 285 -13.21 2.30 -25.83
N GLY A 286 -13.70 2.86 -26.92
CA GLY A 286 -15.08 2.65 -27.40
C GLY A 286 -16.11 3.62 -26.83
N GLY A 287 -15.76 4.46 -25.87
CA GLY A 287 -16.63 5.52 -25.36
C GLY A 287 -16.84 5.53 -23.85
N ALA A 288 -17.34 6.67 -23.36
CA ALA A 288 -17.57 6.91 -21.93
C ALA A 288 -18.78 6.15 -21.37
N ASP A 289 -19.68 5.68 -22.22
CA ASP A 289 -20.90 4.97 -21.82
C ASP A 289 -20.65 3.51 -21.39
N LEU A 290 -19.45 2.98 -21.69
CA LEU A 290 -19.07 1.62 -21.32
C LEU A 290 -18.50 1.57 -19.91
N ALA A 291 -18.88 0.55 -19.13
CA ALA A 291 -18.40 0.38 -17.77
C ALA A 291 -16.97 -0.16 -17.69
N HIS A 292 -16.50 -0.92 -18.70
CA HIS A 292 -15.16 -1.55 -18.73
C HIS A 292 -14.82 -2.32 -17.46
N LEU A 293 -15.73 -3.22 -17.03
CA LEU A 293 -15.52 -3.99 -15.79
C LEU A 293 -14.22 -4.82 -15.88
N TYR A 294 -13.48 -4.91 -14.79
CA TYR A 294 -13.77 -4.40 -13.42
C TYR A 294 -12.87 -3.23 -13.03
N HIS A 295 -12.63 -2.25 -13.89
CA HIS A 295 -11.79 -1.12 -13.50
C HIS A 295 -12.45 -0.29 -12.37
N ASN A 296 -11.63 0.35 -11.53
CA ASN A 296 -12.03 1.19 -10.39
C ASN A 296 -13.12 0.56 -9.51
N SER A 297 -13.00 -0.72 -9.27
CA SER A 297 -13.97 -1.51 -8.52
C SER A 297 -13.38 -2.08 -7.22
N THR A 298 -14.23 -2.35 -6.27
CA THR A 298 -13.99 -3.34 -5.24
C THR A 298 -14.52 -4.67 -5.72
N LEU A 299 -13.71 -5.72 -5.60
CA LEU A 299 -14.09 -7.10 -5.82
C LEU A 299 -14.13 -7.83 -4.49
N ALA A 300 -15.20 -8.55 -4.22
CA ALA A 300 -15.25 -9.56 -3.17
C ALA A 300 -15.06 -10.93 -3.81
N LEU A 301 -13.99 -11.60 -3.45
CA LEU A 301 -13.60 -12.90 -4.00
C LEU A 301 -13.78 -13.97 -2.93
N ASP A 302 -14.34 -15.10 -3.31
CA ASP A 302 -14.26 -16.31 -2.50
C ASP A 302 -12.79 -16.73 -2.37
N ALA A 303 -12.30 -16.88 -1.13
CA ALA A 303 -10.89 -17.12 -0.85
C ALA A 303 -10.40 -18.51 -1.29
N ASP A 304 -11.31 -19.46 -1.47
CA ASP A 304 -10.97 -20.83 -1.87
C ASP A 304 -10.89 -21.00 -3.39
N THR A 305 -11.70 -20.23 -4.14
CA THR A 305 -11.85 -20.41 -5.60
C THR A 305 -11.39 -19.22 -6.43
N GLY A 306 -11.28 -18.02 -5.82
CA GLY A 306 -11.04 -16.77 -6.53
C GLY A 306 -12.22 -16.31 -7.37
N GLU A 307 -13.42 -16.88 -7.21
CA GLU A 307 -14.62 -16.42 -7.90
C GLU A 307 -15.09 -15.08 -7.35
N ILE A 308 -15.57 -14.18 -8.25
CA ILE A 308 -16.14 -12.90 -7.86
C ILE A 308 -17.55 -13.17 -7.32
N VAL A 309 -17.74 -12.98 -6.02
CA VAL A 309 -19.05 -13.13 -5.34
C VAL A 309 -19.91 -11.90 -5.60
N TRP A 310 -19.30 -10.72 -5.46
CA TRP A 310 -19.90 -9.45 -5.82
C TRP A 310 -18.81 -8.43 -6.17
N TYR A 311 -19.22 -7.34 -6.83
CA TYR A 311 -18.37 -6.18 -7.09
C TYR A 311 -19.14 -4.88 -6.91
N TYR A 312 -18.40 -3.79 -6.66
CA TYR A 312 -18.94 -2.43 -6.68
C TYR A 312 -17.98 -1.52 -7.45
N GLN A 313 -18.46 -0.89 -8.53
CA GLN A 313 -17.67 0.05 -9.32
C GLN A 313 -17.80 1.47 -8.73
N HIS A 314 -16.69 1.99 -8.18
CA HIS A 314 -16.64 3.30 -7.52
C HIS A 314 -16.61 4.48 -8.49
N LEU A 315 -16.04 4.27 -9.65
CA LEU A 315 -15.86 5.33 -10.63
C LEU A 315 -15.62 4.73 -12.01
N ASN A 316 -16.24 5.35 -13.00
CA ASN A 316 -15.94 5.15 -14.41
C ASN A 316 -15.13 6.35 -14.89
N ASP A 317 -13.83 6.41 -14.53
CA ASP A 317 -12.98 7.57 -14.75
C ASP A 317 -12.30 7.61 -16.12
N HIS A 318 -11.65 8.72 -16.40
CA HIS A 318 -10.96 9.01 -17.65
C HIS A 318 -9.49 9.42 -17.44
N TRP A 319 -8.97 9.24 -16.23
CA TRP A 319 -7.59 9.51 -15.82
C TRP A 319 -7.22 8.68 -14.59
N ASP A 320 -6.02 8.75 -14.14
CA ASP A 320 -5.44 7.94 -13.06
C ASP A 320 -6.06 8.25 -11.68
N LEU A 321 -7.35 7.85 -11.47
CA LEU A 321 -8.08 7.92 -10.20
C LEU A 321 -8.40 6.51 -9.67
N ASP A 322 -7.36 5.74 -9.43
CA ASP A 322 -7.42 4.34 -8.99
C ASP A 322 -8.18 4.13 -7.67
N HIS A 323 -8.77 2.92 -7.50
CA HIS A 323 -9.50 2.51 -6.30
C HIS A 323 -8.96 1.23 -5.63
N PRO A 324 -7.62 1.01 -5.51
CA PRO A 324 -7.07 -0.22 -4.94
C PRO A 324 -6.78 -0.16 -3.44
N PHE A 325 -7.05 0.97 -2.74
CA PHE A 325 -6.58 1.23 -1.38
C PHE A 325 -7.28 0.39 -0.33
N GLU A 326 -6.83 0.52 0.93
CA GLU A 326 -7.31 -0.27 2.05
C GLU A 326 -8.82 -0.17 2.24
N ARG A 327 -9.39 -1.28 2.69
CA ARG A 327 -10.78 -1.44 3.07
C ARG A 327 -10.84 -1.88 4.52
N LEU A 328 -11.53 -1.09 5.34
CA LEU A 328 -11.74 -1.39 6.74
C LEU A 328 -12.97 -2.28 6.87
N LEU A 329 -12.82 -3.44 7.51
CA LEU A 329 -13.95 -4.35 7.79
C LEU A 329 -14.38 -4.12 9.24
N ILE A 330 -15.61 -3.65 9.44
CA ILE A 330 -16.10 -3.22 10.76
C ILE A 330 -17.53 -3.70 10.94
N ASP A 331 -17.85 -4.18 12.13
CA ASP A 331 -19.22 -4.45 12.54
C ASP A 331 -19.71 -3.24 13.33
N THR A 332 -20.78 -2.60 12.84
CA THR A 332 -21.27 -1.35 13.45
C THR A 332 -22.79 -1.20 13.31
N GLN A 333 -23.35 -0.28 14.06
CA GLN A 333 -24.69 0.23 13.83
C GLN A 333 -24.62 1.38 12.84
N VAL A 334 -25.37 1.28 11.73
CA VAL A 334 -25.34 2.28 10.65
C VAL A 334 -26.44 3.32 10.87
N ALA A 335 -26.05 4.58 11.01
CA ALA A 335 -26.95 5.71 11.20
C ALA A 335 -26.38 6.98 10.53
N PRO A 336 -26.16 6.98 9.18
CA PRO A 336 -25.53 8.09 8.49
C PRO A 336 -26.28 9.41 8.74
N ASP A 337 -25.52 10.45 9.08
CA ASP A 337 -26.06 11.78 9.37
C ASP A 337 -26.44 12.49 8.06
N PRO A 338 -27.72 12.78 7.81
CA PRO A 338 -28.15 13.38 6.54
C PRO A 338 -27.70 14.83 6.36
N ASP A 339 -27.23 15.50 7.42
CA ASP A 339 -26.70 16.85 7.32
C ASP A 339 -25.22 16.88 6.88
N GLU A 340 -24.50 15.75 7.01
CA GLU A 340 -23.05 15.65 6.70
C GLU A 340 -22.71 14.64 5.60
N VAL A 341 -23.54 13.60 5.42
CA VAL A 341 -23.32 12.56 4.42
C VAL A 341 -24.07 12.88 3.14
N SER A 342 -23.35 12.94 2.03
CA SER A 342 -23.89 13.42 0.75
C SER A 342 -24.86 12.44 0.08
N TRP A 343 -24.58 11.13 0.16
CA TRP A 343 -25.36 10.10 -0.52
C TRP A 343 -25.67 8.97 0.43
N ILE A 344 -26.95 8.72 0.67
CA ILE A 344 -27.43 7.75 1.64
C ILE A 344 -28.46 6.81 0.99
N ASN A 345 -28.31 5.52 1.25
CA ASN A 345 -29.30 4.54 0.85
C ASN A 345 -30.62 4.74 1.63
N PRO A 346 -31.73 5.04 0.95
CA PRO A 346 -33.00 5.33 1.63
C PRO A 346 -33.61 4.12 2.36
N ARG A 347 -33.06 2.91 2.18
CA ARG A 347 -33.54 1.69 2.86
C ARG A 347 -32.90 1.48 4.22
N ILE A 348 -31.83 2.20 4.58
CA ILE A 348 -31.17 2.08 5.89
C ILE A 348 -32.18 2.42 7.00
N GLN A 349 -32.24 1.54 7.99
CA GLN A 349 -32.93 1.81 9.24
C GLN A 349 -31.89 2.33 10.24
N PRO A 350 -31.92 3.61 10.66
CA PRO A 350 -30.92 4.16 11.55
C PRO A 350 -30.75 3.31 12.82
N GLY A 351 -29.48 2.92 13.10
CA GLY A 351 -29.13 2.06 14.22
C GLY A 351 -29.22 0.56 13.95
N GLU A 352 -29.49 0.13 12.71
CA GLU A 352 -29.39 -1.28 12.34
C GLU A 352 -27.93 -1.76 12.37
N ALA A 353 -27.71 -2.96 12.90
CA ALA A 353 -26.40 -3.60 12.89
C ALA A 353 -26.07 -4.11 11.49
N ARG A 354 -24.88 -3.75 10.99
CA ARG A 354 -24.36 -4.18 9.68
C ARG A 354 -22.91 -4.60 9.78
N LYS A 355 -22.54 -5.57 8.98
CA LYS A 355 -21.15 -5.88 8.65
C LYS A 355 -20.75 -4.96 7.50
N VAL A 356 -19.99 -3.90 7.79
CA VAL A 356 -19.61 -2.93 6.77
C VAL A 356 -18.18 -3.12 6.29
N MET A 357 -17.98 -2.81 5.01
CA MET A 357 -16.70 -2.46 4.43
C MET A 357 -16.71 -0.97 4.18
N THR A 358 -15.83 -0.23 4.86
CA THR A 358 -15.82 1.25 4.80
C THR A 358 -14.43 1.79 4.58
N GLY A 359 -14.36 3.08 4.20
CA GLY A 359 -13.13 3.81 4.03
C GLY A 359 -13.04 4.60 2.73
N ILE A 360 -11.83 5.06 2.41
CA ILE A 360 -11.55 5.80 1.18
C ILE A 360 -10.79 4.86 0.22
N PRO A 361 -11.51 4.10 -0.62
CA PRO A 361 -10.90 3.06 -1.45
C PRO A 361 -10.10 3.59 -2.63
N GLY A 362 -10.21 4.89 -2.94
CA GLY A 362 -9.64 5.45 -4.16
C GLY A 362 -9.19 6.90 -4.07
N LYS A 363 -8.53 7.33 -5.15
CA LYS A 363 -7.92 8.66 -5.29
C LYS A 363 -8.93 9.82 -5.29
N THR A 364 -10.23 9.53 -5.49
CA THR A 364 -11.30 10.54 -5.42
C THR A 364 -11.44 11.19 -4.04
N GLY A 365 -10.93 10.55 -2.98
CA GLY A 365 -11.08 11.05 -1.62
C GLY A 365 -12.51 10.98 -1.11
N VAL A 366 -13.33 10.09 -1.66
CA VAL A 366 -14.70 9.83 -1.21
C VAL A 366 -14.70 8.63 -0.29
N VAL A 367 -15.31 8.76 0.88
CA VAL A 367 -15.62 7.62 1.75
C VAL A 367 -16.78 6.86 1.14
N TYR A 368 -16.64 5.55 1.07
CA TYR A 368 -17.73 4.62 0.74
C TYR A 368 -17.94 3.66 1.90
N THR A 369 -19.18 3.38 2.19
CA THR A 369 -19.59 2.32 3.13
C THR A 369 -20.55 1.39 2.41
N LEU A 370 -20.16 0.14 2.30
CA LEU A 370 -20.92 -0.93 1.67
C LEU A 370 -21.20 -2.03 2.71
N ASP A 371 -22.30 -2.73 2.54
CA ASP A 371 -22.51 -4.01 3.21
C ASP A 371 -21.51 -5.04 2.67
N ARG A 372 -20.66 -5.60 3.54
CA ARG A 372 -19.55 -6.44 3.05
C ARG A 372 -19.97 -7.87 2.68
N GLU A 373 -21.16 -8.31 3.06
CA GLU A 373 -21.70 -9.60 2.66
C GLU A 373 -22.25 -9.55 1.22
N THR A 374 -22.87 -8.43 0.85
CA THR A 374 -23.66 -8.31 -0.40
C THR A 374 -23.13 -7.33 -1.41
N GLY A 375 -22.25 -6.40 -1.00
CA GLY A 375 -21.82 -5.26 -1.81
C GLY A 375 -22.88 -4.14 -1.89
N GLU A 376 -23.97 -4.21 -1.12
CA GLU A 376 -24.99 -3.16 -1.10
C GLU A 376 -24.38 -1.81 -0.71
N PHE A 377 -24.65 -0.79 -1.52
CA PHE A 377 -24.30 0.59 -1.19
C PHE A 377 -25.10 1.06 0.03
N LEU A 378 -24.41 1.59 1.05
CA LEU A 378 -25.05 2.13 2.25
C LEU A 378 -24.97 3.66 2.25
N TRP A 379 -23.78 4.22 2.19
CA TRP A 379 -23.59 5.66 2.11
C TRP A 379 -22.20 6.04 1.57
N ALA A 380 -22.09 7.27 1.06
CA ALA A 380 -20.81 7.85 0.67
C ALA A 380 -20.79 9.38 0.89
N THR A 381 -19.59 9.94 1.11
CA THR A 381 -19.40 11.39 1.24
C THR A 381 -17.98 11.82 0.84
N PRO A 382 -17.80 12.97 0.14
CA PRO A 382 -16.48 13.51 -0.16
C PRO A 382 -15.78 14.01 1.10
N THR A 383 -14.47 13.79 1.19
CA THR A 383 -13.63 14.28 2.29
C THR A 383 -12.69 15.40 1.90
N VAL A 384 -12.54 15.63 0.60
CA VAL A 384 -11.76 16.71 -0.01
C VAL A 384 -12.58 17.38 -1.11
N ALA A 385 -12.16 18.55 -1.57
CA ALA A 385 -12.78 19.17 -2.73
C ALA A 385 -12.65 18.26 -3.96
N GLN A 386 -13.76 17.93 -4.59
CA GLN A 386 -13.81 17.09 -5.77
C GLN A 386 -14.84 17.62 -6.79
N ASN A 387 -14.57 17.43 -8.08
CA ASN A 387 -15.47 17.73 -9.19
C ASN A 387 -15.65 16.56 -10.16
N VAL A 388 -15.34 15.34 -9.71
CA VAL A 388 -15.35 14.12 -10.53
C VAL A 388 -16.69 13.42 -10.46
N ILE A 389 -17.23 13.28 -9.25
CA ILE A 389 -18.52 12.62 -9.00
C ILE A 389 -19.57 13.70 -8.77
N ASN A 390 -20.59 13.72 -9.62
CA ASN A 390 -21.73 14.61 -9.49
C ASN A 390 -22.77 14.06 -8.52
N ASP A 391 -23.02 12.74 -8.58
CA ASP A 391 -24.05 12.10 -7.78
C ASP A 391 -23.78 10.61 -7.62
N ILE A 392 -24.33 10.03 -6.55
CA ILE A 392 -24.43 8.58 -6.35
C ILE A 392 -25.88 8.28 -6.00
N ASP A 393 -26.55 7.50 -6.84
CA ASP A 393 -27.92 7.07 -6.58
C ASP A 393 -27.98 6.24 -5.29
N GLY A 394 -28.63 6.76 -4.28
CA GLY A 394 -28.67 6.12 -2.95
C GLY A 394 -29.30 4.72 -2.96
N ALA A 395 -30.25 4.45 -3.85
CA ALA A 395 -30.94 3.16 -3.89
C ALA A 395 -30.13 2.05 -4.60
N THR A 396 -29.30 2.41 -5.55
CA THR A 396 -28.53 1.45 -6.38
C THR A 396 -27.04 1.53 -6.17
N GLY A 397 -26.53 2.65 -5.66
CA GLY A 397 -25.09 2.95 -5.59
C GLY A 397 -24.48 3.36 -6.93
N ALA A 398 -25.29 3.57 -7.98
CA ALA A 398 -24.78 3.95 -9.29
C ALA A 398 -24.15 5.34 -9.26
N VAL A 399 -22.91 5.44 -9.77
CA VAL A 399 -22.12 6.67 -9.76
C VAL A 399 -22.29 7.45 -11.04
N ALA A 400 -22.68 8.73 -10.93
CA ALA A 400 -22.76 9.67 -12.05
C ALA A 400 -21.51 10.56 -12.09
N VAL A 401 -20.68 10.37 -13.11
CA VAL A 401 -19.46 11.16 -13.32
C VAL A 401 -19.81 12.52 -13.93
N ASN A 402 -19.08 13.57 -13.51
CA ASN A 402 -19.20 14.90 -14.08
C ASN A 402 -18.70 14.93 -15.54
N ALA A 403 -19.62 15.13 -16.48
CA ALA A 403 -19.31 15.17 -17.92
C ALA A 403 -18.32 16.29 -18.30
N GLU A 404 -18.21 17.37 -17.52
CA GLU A 404 -17.29 18.49 -17.79
C GLU A 404 -15.81 18.10 -17.61
N VAL A 405 -15.54 17.02 -16.86
CA VAL A 405 -14.18 16.51 -16.66
C VAL A 405 -13.94 15.18 -17.37
N VAL A 406 -14.78 14.82 -18.33
CA VAL A 406 -14.65 13.65 -19.19
C VAL A 406 -13.99 14.05 -20.51
N PHE A 407 -12.89 13.39 -20.88
CA PHE A 407 -12.24 13.63 -22.17
C PHE A 407 -13.05 13.06 -23.33
N SER A 408 -13.14 13.84 -24.42
CA SER A 408 -13.80 13.44 -25.67
C SER A 408 -12.87 13.46 -26.89
N ALA A 409 -11.68 14.05 -26.79
CA ALA A 409 -10.71 14.14 -27.87
C ALA A 409 -9.28 14.32 -27.35
N LEU A 410 -8.28 13.97 -28.19
CA LEU A 410 -6.88 14.35 -27.95
C LEU A 410 -6.71 15.87 -28.06
N GLY A 411 -5.81 16.42 -27.24
CA GLY A 411 -5.54 17.85 -27.15
C GLY A 411 -6.51 18.62 -26.26
N GLN A 412 -7.49 17.97 -25.66
CA GLN A 412 -8.42 18.60 -24.71
C GLN A 412 -7.73 18.84 -23.37
N GLU A 413 -7.93 20.03 -22.79
CA GLU A 413 -7.49 20.38 -21.44
C GLU A 413 -8.67 20.39 -20.48
N LEU A 414 -8.46 19.84 -19.27
CA LEU A 414 -9.44 19.78 -18.20
C LEU A 414 -8.79 20.15 -16.88
N MET A 415 -9.61 20.60 -15.92
CA MET A 415 -9.20 20.78 -14.52
C MET A 415 -9.96 19.79 -13.64
N SER A 416 -9.24 18.92 -12.95
CA SER A 416 -9.77 17.91 -12.04
C SER A 416 -9.33 18.16 -10.61
N CYS A 417 -10.25 18.00 -9.68
CA CYS A 417 -10.02 17.86 -8.25
C CYS A 417 -10.67 16.53 -7.82
N PRO A 418 -9.96 15.69 -7.04
CA PRO A 418 -8.55 15.80 -6.70
C PRO A 418 -7.61 15.49 -7.87
N SER A 419 -6.30 15.60 -7.63
CA SER A 419 -5.27 15.22 -8.59
C SER A 419 -5.10 13.69 -8.66
N TRP A 420 -4.31 13.17 -9.60
CA TRP A 420 -3.98 11.74 -9.66
C TRP A 420 -3.11 11.24 -8.47
N ALA A 421 -2.43 12.15 -7.75
CA ALA A 421 -1.84 11.83 -6.46
C ALA A 421 -2.90 11.65 -5.37
N GLY A 422 -4.17 11.85 -5.75
CA GLY A 422 -5.36 11.60 -4.94
C GLY A 422 -5.70 12.71 -3.94
N GLY A 423 -6.95 12.76 -3.56
CA GLY A 423 -7.35 13.25 -2.25
C GLY A 423 -6.81 12.32 -1.17
N LYS A 424 -6.73 11.01 -1.47
CA LYS A 424 -5.98 9.95 -0.80
C LYS A 424 -5.28 9.10 -1.87
N ASP A 425 -4.13 8.52 -1.52
CA ASP A 425 -3.44 7.51 -2.35
C ASP A 425 -3.06 6.31 -1.46
N TRP A 426 -1.93 5.65 -1.70
CA TRP A 426 -1.48 4.47 -0.97
C TRP A 426 -1.21 4.71 0.53
N GLU A 427 -1.05 5.95 0.97
CA GLU A 427 -0.87 6.27 2.38
C GLU A 427 -2.12 5.85 3.16
N ALA A 428 -1.94 4.89 4.08
CA ALA A 428 -3.05 4.26 4.76
C ALA A 428 -3.59 5.09 5.93
N GLY A 429 -4.91 5.04 6.10
CA GLY A 429 -5.60 5.48 7.29
C GLY A 429 -5.47 4.50 8.45
N ALA A 430 -6.21 4.73 9.53
CA ALA A 430 -6.35 3.83 10.65
C ALA A 430 -7.79 3.87 11.17
N TYR A 431 -8.22 2.80 11.86
CA TYR A 431 -9.46 2.76 12.63
C TYR A 431 -9.12 2.50 14.09
N SER A 432 -9.83 3.13 15.01
CA SER A 432 -9.71 2.84 16.44
C SER A 432 -11.03 2.37 17.03
N PRO A 433 -11.08 1.16 17.59
CA PRO A 433 -12.27 0.67 18.30
C PRO A 433 -12.57 1.44 19.60
N LEU A 434 -11.57 2.17 20.15
CA LEU A 434 -11.76 3.00 21.34
C LEU A 434 -12.69 4.20 21.06
N THR A 435 -12.64 4.74 19.84
CA THR A 435 -13.36 5.95 19.46
C THR A 435 -14.47 5.69 18.45
N GLY A 436 -14.49 4.51 17.80
CA GLY A 436 -15.38 4.21 16.68
C GLY A 436 -15.09 5.06 15.43
N ARG A 437 -13.88 5.61 15.32
CA ARG A 437 -13.49 6.54 14.24
C ARG A 437 -12.44 5.94 13.33
N MET A 438 -12.56 6.25 12.05
CA MET A 438 -11.52 6.09 11.05
C MET A 438 -10.78 7.42 10.83
N TYR A 439 -9.47 7.36 10.66
CA TYR A 439 -8.57 8.50 10.49
C TYR A 439 -7.89 8.40 9.16
N TYR A 440 -7.97 9.44 8.32
CA TYR A 440 -7.38 9.41 7.00
C TYR A 440 -6.42 10.56 6.74
N PRO A 441 -5.22 10.25 6.19
CA PRO A 441 -4.32 11.27 5.64
C PRO A 441 -4.83 11.67 4.27
N LEU A 442 -5.12 12.95 4.07
CA LEU A 442 -5.73 13.47 2.85
C LEU A 442 -4.91 14.61 2.26
N ARG A 443 -5.18 14.95 0.99
CA ARG A 443 -4.51 16.02 0.25
C ARG A 443 -5.49 16.97 -0.41
N ASN A 444 -5.23 18.26 -0.24
CA ASN A 444 -5.93 19.34 -0.94
C ASN A 444 -5.18 19.67 -2.25
N ALA A 445 -5.27 18.79 -3.23
CA ALA A 445 -4.58 18.93 -4.51
C ALA A 445 -5.52 18.71 -5.69
N CYS A 446 -5.44 19.61 -6.67
CA CYS A 446 -6.09 19.50 -7.98
C CYS A 446 -5.03 19.32 -9.07
N GLN A 447 -5.46 19.23 -10.33
CA GLN A 447 -4.56 19.15 -11.47
C GLN A 447 -5.18 19.72 -12.74
N ARG A 448 -4.30 20.24 -13.61
CA ARG A 448 -4.63 20.50 -15.01
C ARG A 448 -4.20 19.29 -15.82
N LEU A 449 -5.10 18.74 -16.60
CA LEU A 449 -4.91 17.56 -17.43
C LEU A 449 -4.94 17.95 -18.90
N LEU A 450 -4.10 17.29 -19.69
CA LEU A 450 -4.10 17.33 -21.16
C LEU A 450 -4.18 15.89 -21.67
N SER A 451 -5.17 15.58 -22.50
CA SER A 451 -5.19 14.30 -23.22
C SER A 451 -4.18 14.34 -24.38
N THR A 452 -3.14 13.50 -24.30
CA THR A 452 -2.03 13.51 -25.27
C THR A 452 -1.33 12.16 -25.34
N LEU A 453 -0.85 11.82 -26.55
CA LEU A 453 0.05 10.68 -26.76
C LEU A 453 1.51 11.06 -26.69
N GLU A 454 1.83 12.36 -26.69
CA GLU A 454 3.20 12.88 -26.69
C GLU A 454 3.48 13.72 -25.43
N GLY A 455 4.66 13.55 -24.86
CA GLY A 455 5.14 14.38 -23.75
C GLY A 455 4.44 14.17 -22.40
N GLY A 456 3.61 13.12 -22.27
CA GLY A 456 2.91 12.72 -21.07
C GLY A 456 3.24 11.30 -20.64
N ILE A 457 2.38 10.70 -19.80
CA ILE A 457 2.42 9.27 -19.51
C ILE A 457 1.73 8.57 -20.69
N SER A 458 2.51 8.11 -21.66
CA SER A 458 2.01 7.59 -22.94
C SER A 458 1.04 6.40 -22.78
N THR A 459 1.24 5.56 -21.77
CA THR A 459 0.35 4.43 -21.47
C THR A 459 -1.04 4.87 -21.03
N TYR A 460 -1.17 6.05 -20.42
CA TYR A 460 -2.46 6.62 -20.01
C TYR A 460 -3.03 7.63 -21.00
N ALA A 461 -2.26 8.03 -22.01
CA ALA A 461 -2.60 9.11 -22.93
C ALA A 461 -2.91 10.46 -22.23
N LEU A 462 -2.16 10.77 -21.16
CA LEU A 462 -2.35 11.95 -20.30
C LEU A 462 -1.04 12.63 -19.96
N ALA A 463 -1.09 13.97 -19.87
CA ALA A 463 -0.12 14.80 -19.16
C ALA A 463 -0.84 15.58 -18.06
N ALA A 464 -0.18 15.77 -16.92
CA ALA A 464 -0.77 16.45 -15.78
C ALA A 464 0.18 17.45 -15.12
N ARG A 465 -0.39 18.54 -14.62
CA ARG A 465 0.28 19.50 -13.75
C ARG A 465 -0.51 19.65 -12.45
N HIS A 466 0.10 19.19 -11.34
CA HIS A 466 -0.49 19.32 -10.01
C HIS A 466 -0.48 20.75 -9.51
N ILE A 467 -1.53 21.14 -8.81
CA ILE A 467 -1.71 22.43 -8.16
C ILE A 467 -2.41 22.22 -6.82
N LEU A 468 -2.27 23.17 -5.90
CA LEU A 468 -3.10 23.17 -4.69
C LEU A 468 -4.58 23.37 -5.07
N THR A 469 -5.46 22.84 -4.24
CA THR A 469 -6.89 23.14 -4.33
C THR A 469 -7.09 24.65 -4.22
N PRO A 470 -7.84 25.30 -5.13
CA PRO A 470 -8.09 26.73 -5.05
C PRO A 470 -8.70 27.15 -3.70
N GLY A 471 -8.14 28.20 -3.09
CA GLY A 471 -8.63 28.76 -1.82
C GLY A 471 -7.94 28.22 -0.56
N THR A 472 -6.98 27.29 -0.69
CA THR A 472 -6.16 26.83 0.43
C THR A 472 -4.67 26.85 0.10
N ASP A 473 -3.84 27.07 1.11
CA ASP A 473 -2.38 26.90 1.09
C ASP A 473 -1.95 25.62 1.87
N GLN A 474 -2.90 24.92 2.50
CA GLN A 474 -2.67 23.69 3.25
C GLN A 474 -2.84 22.49 2.33
N LEU A 475 -1.74 21.76 2.08
CA LEU A 475 -1.77 20.57 1.23
C LEU A 475 -2.26 19.32 1.98
N GLY A 476 -1.78 19.11 3.20
CA GLY A 476 -2.04 17.91 3.99
C GLY A 476 -3.13 18.12 5.02
N THR A 477 -3.97 17.09 5.20
CA THR A 477 -4.96 17.05 6.28
C THR A 477 -4.97 15.69 6.93
N VAL A 478 -5.39 15.64 8.21
CA VAL A 478 -5.84 14.41 8.88
C VAL A 478 -7.28 14.61 9.29
N ARG A 479 -8.16 13.72 8.87
CA ARG A 479 -9.59 13.80 9.17
C ARG A 479 -10.02 12.58 9.99
N ALA A 480 -10.72 12.81 11.10
CA ALA A 480 -11.38 11.77 11.87
C ALA A 480 -12.86 11.73 11.50
N ILE A 481 -13.33 10.53 11.17
CA ILE A 481 -14.71 10.30 10.69
C ILE A 481 -15.31 9.18 11.53
N ALA A 482 -16.47 9.42 12.12
CA ALA A 482 -17.25 8.41 12.83
C ALA A 482 -17.79 7.37 11.86
N VAL A 483 -17.57 6.08 12.13
CA VAL A 483 -17.91 4.99 11.21
C VAL A 483 -19.44 4.79 11.11
N ASP A 484 -20.16 4.96 12.22
CA ASP A 484 -21.60 4.77 12.32
C ASP A 484 -22.41 5.86 11.63
N THR A 485 -21.92 7.13 11.72
CA THR A 485 -22.66 8.30 11.25
C THR A 485 -22.07 8.99 10.03
N GLY A 486 -20.82 8.70 9.68
CA GLY A 486 -20.09 9.40 8.60
C GLY A 486 -19.68 10.84 8.95
N ARG A 487 -19.93 11.31 10.19
CA ARG A 487 -19.60 12.67 10.61
C ARG A 487 -18.12 12.89 10.73
N THR A 488 -17.67 14.10 10.34
CA THR A 488 -16.31 14.57 10.64
C THR A 488 -16.26 15.05 12.08
N GLU A 489 -15.51 14.34 12.93
CA GLU A 489 -15.37 14.67 14.35
C GLU A 489 -14.32 15.75 14.60
N TRP A 490 -13.20 15.69 13.85
CA TRP A 490 -12.17 16.72 13.83
C TRP A 490 -11.37 16.69 12.53
N LEU A 491 -10.72 17.81 12.24
CA LEU A 491 -9.85 18.02 11.08
C LEU A 491 -8.57 18.73 11.55
N TYR A 492 -7.43 18.16 11.18
CA TYR A 492 -6.11 18.78 11.31
C TYR A 492 -5.60 19.16 9.93
N GLU A 493 -5.11 20.38 9.76
CA GLU A 493 -4.59 20.90 8.48
C GLU A 493 -3.15 21.37 8.62
N GLN A 494 -2.35 21.15 7.60
CA GLN A 494 -0.96 21.56 7.56
C GLN A 494 -0.44 21.79 6.14
N ARG A 495 0.69 22.50 6.04
CA ARG A 495 1.32 22.80 4.75
C ARG A 495 1.87 21.57 4.04
N ALA A 496 2.55 20.66 4.76
CA ALA A 496 3.10 19.43 4.21
C ALA A 496 2.00 18.36 4.03
N ALA A 497 2.10 17.55 2.98
CA ALA A 497 1.19 16.41 2.82
C ALA A 497 1.38 15.39 3.95
N THR A 498 0.28 14.91 4.51
CA THR A 498 0.25 13.84 5.51
C THR A 498 0.52 12.48 4.87
N MET A 499 1.11 11.59 5.66
CA MET A 499 1.48 10.23 5.26
C MET A 499 0.71 9.20 6.11
N SER A 500 1.07 7.91 6.01
CA SER A 500 0.34 6.82 6.67
C SER A 500 0.20 6.97 8.18
N LEU A 501 -0.90 6.46 8.72
CA LEU A 501 -1.30 6.57 10.12
C LEU A 501 -1.35 5.19 10.80
N VAL A 502 -1.17 5.16 12.14
CA VAL A 502 -1.44 4.02 13.01
C VAL A 502 -2.09 4.50 14.29
N ALA A 503 -3.15 3.82 14.73
CA ALA A 503 -3.81 4.09 16.01
C ALA A 503 -3.37 3.09 17.09
N THR A 504 -3.32 3.52 18.36
CA THR A 504 -2.90 2.67 19.49
C THR A 504 -3.89 2.69 20.64
N GLY A 505 -3.82 1.67 21.51
CA GLY A 505 -4.63 1.53 22.72
C GLY A 505 -4.46 2.66 23.72
N GLY A 506 -3.31 3.36 23.69
CA GLY A 506 -3.06 4.55 24.52
C GLY A 506 -3.82 5.82 24.09
N GLY A 507 -4.74 5.72 23.14
CA GLY A 507 -5.54 6.84 22.64
C GLY A 507 -4.77 7.78 21.72
N LEU A 508 -3.67 7.30 21.12
CA LEU A 508 -2.77 8.05 20.25
C LEU A 508 -2.91 7.61 18.79
N LEU A 509 -2.79 8.58 17.88
CA LEU A 509 -2.68 8.38 16.45
C LEU A 509 -1.28 8.85 16.01
N PHE A 510 -0.43 7.93 15.54
CA PHE A 510 0.89 8.28 15.03
C PHE A 510 0.84 8.44 13.51
N GLY A 511 1.51 9.47 12.99
CA GLY A 511 1.60 9.73 11.57
C GLY A 511 2.67 10.74 11.22
N GLY A 512 3.15 10.66 9.97
CA GLY A 512 4.18 11.56 9.48
C GLY A 512 3.74 12.47 8.34
N ASP A 513 4.69 13.24 7.83
CA ASP A 513 4.46 14.10 6.68
C ASP A 513 5.64 14.12 5.70
N THR A 514 5.45 14.77 4.56
CA THR A 514 6.48 14.90 3.52
C THR A 514 7.62 15.84 3.89
N ASN A 515 7.50 16.63 4.97
CA ASN A 515 8.57 17.48 5.51
C ASN A 515 9.40 16.79 6.60
N GLY A 516 9.16 15.50 6.84
CA GLY A 516 9.89 14.69 7.81
C GLY A 516 9.44 14.85 9.25
N ARG A 517 8.29 15.46 9.51
CA ARG A 517 7.70 15.50 10.84
C ARG A 517 6.97 14.21 11.13
N PHE A 518 7.24 13.59 12.27
CA PHE A 518 6.51 12.46 12.81
C PHE A 518 5.86 12.88 14.13
N ARG A 519 4.55 12.60 14.26
CA ARG A 519 3.71 13.13 15.33
C ARG A 519 2.89 12.06 16.00
N ALA A 520 2.55 12.32 17.26
CA ALA A 520 1.44 11.68 17.96
C ALA A 520 0.31 12.70 18.13
N PHE A 521 -0.86 12.33 17.63
CA PHE A 521 -2.10 13.09 17.80
C PHE A 521 -2.97 12.43 18.87
N ASP A 522 -3.73 13.22 19.59
CA ASP A 522 -4.84 12.74 20.41
C ASP A 522 -5.97 12.23 19.51
N GLN A 523 -6.42 10.99 19.70
CA GLN A 523 -7.47 10.38 18.86
C GLN A 523 -8.82 11.08 18.97
N ASP A 524 -9.13 11.72 20.10
CA ASP A 524 -10.42 12.36 20.33
C ASP A 524 -10.49 13.77 19.75
N THR A 525 -9.36 14.51 19.75
CA THR A 525 -9.35 15.95 19.46
C THR A 525 -8.52 16.34 18.24
N GLY A 526 -7.61 15.47 17.77
CA GLY A 526 -6.64 15.80 16.73
C GLY A 526 -5.50 16.73 17.20
N ALA A 527 -5.40 17.02 18.50
CA ALA A 527 -4.30 17.82 19.03
C ALA A 527 -2.96 17.07 18.91
N VAL A 528 -1.92 17.79 18.49
CA VAL A 528 -0.55 17.25 18.47
C VAL A 528 -0.02 17.23 19.88
N LEU A 529 0.27 16.05 20.42
CA LEU A 529 0.81 15.83 21.76
C LEU A 529 2.33 15.67 21.75
N TRP A 530 2.91 15.17 20.67
CA TRP A 530 4.34 14.98 20.50
C TRP A 530 4.72 15.12 19.03
N GLU A 531 5.92 15.64 18.78
CA GLU A 531 6.48 15.80 17.42
C GLU A 531 8.00 15.66 17.44
N VAL A 532 8.54 15.01 16.39
CA VAL A 532 9.98 14.96 16.10
C VAL A 532 10.24 15.18 14.62
N ASN A 533 11.37 15.80 14.28
CA ASN A 533 11.83 15.93 12.90
C ASN A 533 12.82 14.82 12.55
N LEU A 534 12.44 13.95 11.63
CA LEU A 534 13.26 12.84 11.12
C LEU A 534 14.11 13.25 9.90
N GLY A 535 13.92 14.47 9.40
CA GLY A 535 14.73 15.08 8.36
C GLY A 535 14.47 14.60 6.93
N SER A 536 13.64 13.58 6.73
CA SER A 536 13.29 12.98 5.44
C SER A 536 11.80 12.64 5.41
N PRO A 537 11.13 12.63 4.24
CA PRO A 537 9.71 12.26 4.15
C PRO A 537 9.40 10.95 4.87
N VAL A 538 8.35 10.93 5.68
CA VAL A 538 7.94 9.75 6.46
C VAL A 538 7.10 8.84 5.54
N SER A 539 7.75 8.18 4.58
CA SER A 539 7.08 7.46 3.50
C SER A 539 6.67 6.03 3.85
N GLY A 540 7.15 5.46 4.96
CA GLY A 540 6.76 4.12 5.40
C GLY A 540 5.47 4.12 6.21
N TYR A 541 4.95 2.93 6.45
CA TYR A 541 3.80 2.73 7.33
C TYR A 541 4.27 2.59 8.77
N PRO A 542 3.78 3.42 9.71
CA PRO A 542 4.12 3.25 11.11
C PRO A 542 3.44 2.00 11.69
N ILE A 543 4.13 1.34 12.62
CA ILE A 543 3.61 0.21 13.40
C ILE A 543 3.86 0.42 14.90
N SER A 544 3.07 -0.28 15.73
CA SER A 544 3.30 -0.39 17.17
C SER A 544 3.38 -1.86 17.56
N PHE A 545 4.44 -2.26 18.26
CA PHE A 545 4.71 -3.63 18.69
C PHE A 545 5.36 -3.64 20.08
N ALA A 546 5.55 -4.82 20.67
CA ALA A 546 6.31 -4.92 21.90
C ALA A 546 7.38 -6.02 21.80
N ALA A 547 8.51 -5.79 22.48
CA ALA A 547 9.58 -6.75 22.70
C ALA A 547 10.12 -6.59 24.11
N ASP A 548 10.46 -7.70 24.76
CA ASP A 548 10.97 -7.73 26.15
C ASP A 548 10.08 -6.95 27.16
N GLY A 549 8.76 -6.94 26.90
CA GLY A 549 7.79 -6.24 27.75
C GLY A 549 7.71 -4.72 27.56
N GLN A 550 8.44 -4.15 26.60
CA GLN A 550 8.41 -2.72 26.25
C GLN A 550 7.67 -2.49 24.93
N GLN A 551 6.81 -1.46 24.88
CA GLN A 551 6.16 -1.02 23.66
C GLN A 551 7.09 -0.13 22.83
N TYR A 552 7.06 -0.35 21.52
CA TYR A 552 7.80 0.42 20.52
C TYR A 552 6.87 0.98 19.45
N ILE A 553 7.29 2.12 18.87
CA ILE A 553 6.72 2.70 17.65
C ILE A 553 7.83 2.71 16.60
N ALA A 554 7.60 2.06 15.47
CA ALA A 554 8.55 2.03 14.35
C ALA A 554 7.97 2.73 13.12
N VAL A 555 8.81 3.50 12.41
CA VAL A 555 8.44 4.14 11.13
C VAL A 555 9.65 4.33 10.25
N SER A 556 9.48 4.17 8.94
CA SER A 556 10.55 4.44 7.98
C SER A 556 10.35 5.75 7.22
N THR A 557 11.48 6.38 6.89
CA THR A 557 11.56 7.56 6.04
C THR A 557 12.18 7.21 4.69
N GLY A 558 11.97 8.06 3.69
CA GLY A 558 12.64 7.94 2.40
C GLY A 558 11.90 8.59 1.24
N THR A 559 12.42 8.33 0.05
CA THR A 559 11.81 8.82 -1.19
C THR A 559 10.57 8.01 -1.56
N SER A 560 9.57 8.69 -2.13
CA SER A 560 8.46 8.07 -2.84
C SER A 560 8.00 8.98 -3.98
N GLY A 561 7.28 8.42 -4.96
CA GLY A 561 6.71 9.20 -6.06
C GLY A 561 5.80 10.32 -5.54
N ASN A 562 4.91 10.00 -4.59
CA ASN A 562 4.00 10.98 -4.00
C ASN A 562 4.72 12.06 -3.19
N ALA A 563 5.73 11.70 -2.38
CA ALA A 563 6.51 12.70 -1.67
C ALA A 563 7.12 13.71 -2.65
N SER A 564 7.67 13.24 -3.78
CA SER A 564 8.24 14.10 -4.81
C SER A 564 7.19 15.00 -5.49
N ILE A 565 5.98 14.50 -5.74
CA ILE A 565 4.85 15.29 -6.28
C ILE A 565 4.44 16.37 -5.28
N ASN A 566 4.25 15.99 -4.02
CA ASN A 566 3.81 16.89 -2.96
C ASN A 566 4.81 18.02 -2.71
N LEU A 567 6.10 17.72 -2.66
CA LEU A 567 7.16 18.74 -2.47
C LEU A 567 7.27 19.72 -3.65
N ARG A 568 6.87 19.34 -4.87
CA ARG A 568 6.76 20.29 -5.98
C ARG A 568 5.64 21.32 -5.78
N MET A 569 4.59 20.99 -5.02
CA MET A 569 3.51 21.92 -4.65
C MET A 569 3.84 22.75 -3.41
N THR A 570 4.86 22.34 -2.64
CA THR A 570 5.35 23.00 -1.43
C THR A 570 6.86 23.23 -1.50
N PRO A 571 7.37 24.00 -2.48
CA PRO A 571 8.79 24.08 -2.80
C PRO A 571 9.66 24.72 -1.70
N GLU A 572 9.04 25.41 -0.75
CA GLU A 572 9.71 25.94 0.44
C GLU A 572 10.08 24.86 1.46
N LEU A 573 9.45 23.68 1.40
CA LEU A 573 9.79 22.53 2.22
C LEU A 573 10.94 21.77 1.56
N GLN A 574 12.04 21.60 2.26
CA GLN A 574 13.28 21.02 1.71
C GLN A 574 13.83 19.91 2.64
N PRO A 575 13.09 18.82 2.85
CA PRO A 575 13.61 17.68 3.61
C PRO A 575 14.75 16.99 2.83
N SER A 576 15.62 16.27 3.55
CA SER A 576 16.54 15.29 2.93
C SER A 576 15.75 14.13 2.32
N MET A 577 16.45 13.25 1.56
CA MET A 577 15.81 12.07 0.92
C MET A 577 16.46 10.76 1.39
N GLY A 578 16.81 10.66 2.67
CA GLY A 578 17.46 9.47 3.25
C GLY A 578 16.44 8.39 3.64
N ASN A 579 16.70 7.14 3.25
CA ASN A 579 15.91 5.99 3.67
C ASN A 579 16.45 5.49 5.02
N ASN A 580 15.63 5.57 6.07
CA ASN A 580 15.98 5.10 7.41
C ASN A 580 14.74 4.49 8.08
N LEU A 581 14.97 3.54 8.97
CA LEU A 581 14.01 3.08 9.96
C LEU A 581 14.34 3.75 11.29
N PHE A 582 13.32 4.28 11.95
CA PHE A 582 13.43 4.87 13.30
C PHE A 582 12.50 4.13 14.25
N VAL A 583 13.01 3.81 15.43
CA VAL A 583 12.24 3.15 16.49
C VAL A 583 12.29 3.96 17.77
N PHE A 584 11.13 4.11 18.37
CA PHE A 584 10.88 4.93 19.55
C PHE A 584 10.30 4.09 20.67
N ALA A 585 10.67 4.43 21.93
CA ALA A 585 10.12 3.85 23.15
C ALA A 585 10.16 4.88 24.29
N LEU A 586 9.49 4.58 25.38
CA LEU A 586 9.65 5.31 26.64
C LEU A 586 11.02 4.98 27.27
N PRO A 587 11.60 5.87 28.08
CA PRO A 587 12.85 5.64 28.80
C PRO A 587 12.82 4.44 29.72
#